data_8a1320c1a2750caeb92a1d7bab9e1491
#
_entry.id   8a1320c1a2750caeb92a1d7bab9e1491
#
_cell.length_a   1.000
_cell.length_b   1.000
_cell.length_c   1.000
_cell.angle_alpha   90.00
_cell.angle_beta   90.00
_cell.angle_gamma   90.00
#
_symmetry.space_group_name_H-M   'P 1'
#
loop_
_entity.id
_entity.type
_entity.pdbx_description
1 polymer ?
#
loop_
_entity_poly.entity_id
_entity_poly.type
_entity_poly.pdbx_seq_one_letter_code
_entity_poly.pdbx_strand_id
1 'polypeptide(L)'
;MAYRRFNYEPSKEENIESNMVLVGLFGLKNFIVEGVKEDIENLFDDGILPLLFCEDNKISAEILGRNIGLISSSKEVTSGVELSHMSEEEFYKTISKARIFCRIKPDQKLKIVNAFYKDGFKVAVEGETLGDLSIISMSNIGIGKAKAPNILKKICDIYTDKSSIKSLLKLKKKGKEVKRAIENASLMYMQFTLAQIFAMYAYYFIDDNILFKDGTIAILNLLSIPIILLALNNTMKERLPKSNVFINMISFIVLSITPIIPMEENTEIVVFLVLTINMLISLYNGFSKKIFENKNIIYTLLYIIIVAIGVVLMYKGSNFILNITSVSVILIFMIIHLLMIWFVKKWQ
;
A
#
# COMPACT_ATOMS: atom_id res chain seq x y z
N MET A 1 -15.16 -41.41 -25.33
CA MET A 1 -14.10 -42.42 -25.50
C MET A 1 -14.55 -43.42 -26.50
N ALA A 2 -13.74 -43.69 -27.55
CA ALA A 2 -13.99 -44.67 -28.55
C ALA A 2 -12.67 -45.36 -28.91
N TYR A 3 -12.71 -46.54 -29.47
CA TYR A 3 -11.51 -47.25 -29.91
C TYR A 3 -11.75 -47.92 -31.26
N ARG A 4 -10.64 -48.16 -32.01
CA ARG A 4 -10.57 -48.96 -33.21
C ARG A 4 -9.41 -49.92 -33.06
N ARG A 5 -9.61 -51.20 -33.42
CA ARG A 5 -8.53 -52.20 -33.47
C ARG A 5 -7.93 -52.21 -34.86
N PHE A 6 -6.63 -52.16 -34.92
CA PHE A 6 -5.87 -52.38 -36.14
C PHE A 6 -5.13 -53.69 -36.01
N ASN A 7 -5.19 -54.52 -37.07
CA ASN A 7 -4.42 -55.77 -37.21
C ASN A 7 -3.12 -55.54 -38.00
N TYR A 8 -2.85 -54.26 -38.34
CA TYR A 8 -1.71 -53.76 -39.09
C TYR A 8 -1.32 -52.38 -38.55
N GLU A 9 -0.14 -51.93 -38.91
CA GLU A 9 0.32 -50.56 -38.55
C GLU A 9 -0.32 -49.57 -39.53
N PRO A 10 -1.15 -48.63 -39.06
CA PRO A 10 -1.84 -47.67 -39.94
C PRO A 10 -0.84 -46.66 -40.54
N SER A 11 -1.00 -46.36 -41.84
CA SER A 11 -0.19 -45.36 -42.52
C SER A 11 -0.50 -43.95 -42.00
N LYS A 12 0.43 -42.99 -42.17
CA LYS A 12 0.24 -41.60 -41.76
C LYS A 12 -0.91 -40.88 -42.46
N GLU A 13 -1.33 -41.39 -43.62
CA GLU A 13 -2.41 -40.82 -44.45
C GLU A 13 -3.77 -41.46 -44.10
N GLU A 14 -3.78 -42.55 -43.32
CA GLU A 14 -5.02 -43.24 -42.97
C GLU A 14 -5.78 -42.46 -41.89
N ASN A 15 -7.09 -42.26 -42.09
CA ASN A 15 -7.94 -41.65 -41.10
C ASN A 15 -8.17 -42.61 -39.93
N ILE A 16 -7.37 -42.46 -38.88
CA ILE A 16 -7.38 -43.31 -37.68
C ILE A 16 -8.70 -43.18 -36.92
N GLU A 17 -9.37 -42.02 -37.03
CA GLU A 17 -10.61 -41.70 -36.31
C GLU A 17 -11.88 -42.22 -37.03
N SER A 18 -11.73 -43.00 -38.09
CA SER A 18 -12.86 -43.64 -38.81
C SER A 18 -13.21 -45.00 -38.20
N ASN A 19 -14.48 -45.41 -38.32
CA ASN A 19 -14.97 -46.72 -37.89
C ASN A 19 -14.65 -47.09 -36.44
N MET A 20 -14.77 -46.13 -35.54
CA MET A 20 -14.54 -46.34 -34.11
C MET A 20 -15.74 -46.93 -33.40
N VAL A 21 -15.49 -47.83 -32.44
CA VAL A 21 -16.49 -48.38 -31.53
C VAL A 21 -16.60 -47.48 -30.32
N LEU A 22 -17.78 -46.95 -30.09
CA LEU A 22 -18.03 -46.09 -28.90
C LEU A 22 -17.99 -46.95 -27.64
N VAL A 23 -17.15 -46.58 -26.68
CA VAL A 23 -17.04 -47.22 -25.36
C VAL A 23 -17.91 -46.51 -24.34
N GLY A 24 -17.93 -45.19 -24.39
CA GLY A 24 -18.69 -44.41 -23.45
C GLY A 24 -18.40 -42.91 -23.56
N LEU A 25 -19.22 -42.13 -22.88
CA LEU A 25 -19.10 -40.70 -22.75
C LEU A 25 -18.65 -40.37 -21.31
N PHE A 26 -17.61 -39.56 -21.20
CA PHE A 26 -17.10 -39.08 -19.94
C PHE A 26 -17.29 -37.57 -19.90
N GLY A 27 -18.05 -37.10 -18.93
CA GLY A 27 -18.18 -35.65 -18.64
C GLY A 27 -17.17 -35.25 -17.59
N LEU A 28 -16.30 -34.30 -17.93
CA LEU A 28 -15.37 -33.68 -16.98
C LEU A 28 -15.90 -32.30 -16.58
N LYS A 29 -15.99 -32.04 -15.28
CA LYS A 29 -16.40 -30.73 -14.74
C LYS A 29 -15.37 -30.22 -13.75
N ASN A 30 -14.86 -29.04 -14.00
CA ASN A 30 -14.07 -28.32 -13.01
C ASN A 30 -15.00 -27.72 -11.96
N PHE A 31 -14.69 -27.92 -10.69
CA PHE A 31 -15.43 -27.31 -9.61
C PHE A 31 -15.01 -25.86 -9.45
N ILE A 32 -16.01 -24.98 -9.28
CA ILE A 32 -15.80 -23.59 -8.91
C ILE A 32 -15.36 -23.59 -7.44
N VAL A 33 -14.32 -22.82 -7.12
CA VAL A 33 -13.83 -22.67 -5.76
C VAL A 33 -14.93 -22.02 -4.92
N GLU A 34 -15.14 -22.54 -3.72
CA GLU A 34 -16.14 -22.03 -2.79
C GLU A 34 -15.85 -20.56 -2.42
N GLY A 35 -16.89 -19.72 -2.40
CA GLY A 35 -16.79 -18.30 -2.07
C GLY A 35 -16.37 -17.37 -3.21
N VAL A 36 -16.06 -17.89 -4.41
CA VAL A 36 -15.64 -17.05 -5.55
C VAL A 36 -16.69 -16.01 -5.93
N LYS A 37 -17.96 -16.33 -5.86
CA LYS A 37 -19.05 -15.40 -6.17
C LYS A 37 -19.05 -14.20 -5.23
N GLU A 38 -18.96 -14.45 -3.93
CA GLU A 38 -18.85 -13.42 -2.90
C GLU A 38 -17.58 -12.57 -3.07
N ASP A 39 -16.45 -13.21 -3.39
CA ASP A 39 -15.19 -12.53 -3.64
C ASP A 39 -15.27 -11.60 -4.87
N ILE A 40 -16.00 -11.98 -5.93
CA ILE A 40 -16.24 -11.13 -7.12
C ILE A 40 -17.17 -9.96 -6.78
N GLU A 41 -18.24 -10.18 -6.02
CA GLU A 41 -19.11 -9.12 -5.52
C GLU A 41 -18.29 -8.09 -4.70
N ASN A 42 -17.43 -8.55 -3.80
CA ASN A 42 -16.52 -7.69 -3.04
C ASN A 42 -15.55 -6.89 -3.91
N LEU A 43 -15.12 -7.44 -5.07
CA LEU A 43 -14.29 -6.67 -6.03
C LEU A 43 -15.11 -5.53 -6.65
N PHE A 44 -16.34 -5.78 -7.06
CA PHE A 44 -17.22 -4.75 -7.62
C PHE A 44 -17.53 -3.66 -6.58
N ASP A 45 -17.83 -4.03 -5.34
CA ASP A 45 -18.08 -3.09 -4.23
C ASP A 45 -16.85 -2.21 -3.94
N ASP A 46 -15.66 -2.76 -4.11
CA ASP A 46 -14.39 -2.05 -3.97
C ASP A 46 -14.03 -1.20 -5.22
N GLY A 47 -14.91 -1.15 -6.24
CA GLY A 47 -14.71 -0.40 -7.48
C GLY A 47 -13.65 -1.01 -8.40
N ILE A 48 -13.37 -2.31 -8.28
CA ILE A 48 -12.50 -3.06 -9.19
C ILE A 48 -13.37 -3.74 -10.22
N LEU A 49 -12.99 -3.60 -11.50
CA LEU A 49 -13.64 -4.24 -12.62
C LEU A 49 -12.89 -5.54 -12.96
N PRO A 50 -13.36 -6.72 -12.53
CA PRO A 50 -12.72 -7.97 -12.90
C PRO A 50 -13.00 -8.35 -14.35
N LEU A 51 -11.95 -8.79 -15.05
CA LEU A 51 -12.02 -9.31 -16.42
C LEU A 51 -11.43 -10.72 -16.42
N LEU A 52 -12.01 -11.60 -17.24
CA LEU A 52 -11.57 -12.98 -17.37
C LEU A 52 -11.14 -13.27 -18.82
N PHE A 53 -9.90 -13.70 -19.00
CA PHE A 53 -9.44 -14.35 -20.22
C PHE A 53 -9.57 -15.86 -20.07
N CYS A 54 -10.27 -16.53 -20.96
CA CYS A 54 -10.43 -17.99 -20.94
C CYS A 54 -10.18 -18.62 -22.31
N GLU A 55 -9.77 -19.88 -22.30
CA GLU A 55 -9.52 -20.66 -23.52
C GLU A 55 -10.77 -21.43 -23.96
N ASP A 56 -11.79 -21.48 -23.14
CA ASP A 56 -13.05 -22.16 -23.40
C ASP A 56 -13.85 -21.48 -24.52
N ASN A 57 -14.86 -22.23 -25.03
CA ASN A 57 -15.82 -21.67 -25.96
C ASN A 57 -16.77 -20.67 -25.26
N LYS A 58 -17.41 -19.82 -26.06
CA LYS A 58 -18.28 -18.74 -25.58
C LYS A 58 -19.42 -19.23 -24.66
N ILE A 59 -20.02 -20.38 -24.99
CA ILE A 59 -21.14 -20.94 -24.22
C ILE A 59 -20.69 -21.40 -22.83
N SER A 60 -19.59 -22.14 -22.75
CA SER A 60 -19.02 -22.60 -21.47
C SER A 60 -18.58 -21.42 -20.62
N ALA A 61 -17.97 -20.41 -21.23
CA ALA A 61 -17.52 -19.21 -20.54
C ALA A 61 -18.70 -18.34 -20.03
N GLU A 62 -19.80 -18.28 -20.78
CA GLU A 62 -21.02 -17.61 -20.32
C GLU A 62 -21.62 -18.32 -19.11
N ILE A 63 -21.75 -19.64 -19.16
CA ILE A 63 -22.26 -20.43 -18.03
C ILE A 63 -21.38 -20.22 -16.79
N LEU A 64 -20.06 -20.29 -16.96
CA LEU A 64 -19.12 -20.03 -15.88
C LEU A 64 -19.31 -18.63 -15.31
N GLY A 65 -19.32 -17.60 -16.17
CA GLY A 65 -19.43 -16.22 -15.77
C GLY A 65 -20.71 -15.88 -14.99
N ARG A 66 -21.85 -16.49 -15.40
CA ARG A 66 -23.11 -16.36 -14.66
C ARG A 66 -23.03 -17.05 -13.29
N ASN A 67 -22.46 -18.25 -13.24
CA ASN A 67 -22.35 -19.02 -12.00
C ASN A 67 -21.48 -18.31 -10.94
N ILE A 68 -20.42 -17.63 -11.37
CA ILE A 68 -19.53 -16.88 -10.46
C ILE A 68 -19.98 -15.42 -10.26
N GLY A 69 -21.06 -14.97 -10.87
CA GLY A 69 -21.57 -13.61 -10.72
C GLY A 69 -20.74 -12.54 -11.44
N LEU A 70 -19.89 -12.93 -12.40
CA LEU A 70 -19.05 -11.98 -13.14
C LEU A 70 -19.84 -11.23 -14.23
N ILE A 71 -20.84 -11.88 -14.81
CA ILE A 71 -21.68 -11.36 -15.87
C ILE A 71 -23.18 -11.53 -15.57
N SER A 72 -24.00 -10.65 -16.09
CA SER A 72 -25.45 -10.73 -16.06
C SER A 72 -26.06 -11.06 -17.45
N SER A 73 -25.35 -10.71 -18.52
CA SER A 73 -25.81 -10.86 -19.90
C SER A 73 -24.78 -11.53 -20.78
N SER A 74 -25.25 -12.30 -21.78
CA SER A 74 -24.40 -12.89 -22.84
C SER A 74 -23.65 -11.83 -23.67
N LYS A 75 -24.13 -10.60 -23.68
CA LYS A 75 -23.46 -9.46 -24.35
C LYS A 75 -22.14 -9.05 -23.70
N GLU A 76 -21.88 -9.51 -22.48
CA GLU A 76 -20.64 -9.26 -21.74
C GLU A 76 -19.56 -10.29 -22.03
N VAL A 77 -19.83 -11.26 -22.91
CA VAL A 77 -18.88 -12.27 -23.38
C VAL A 77 -18.56 -12.06 -24.85
N THR A 78 -17.28 -11.98 -25.17
CA THR A 78 -16.80 -11.86 -26.55
C THR A 78 -15.67 -12.84 -26.84
N SER A 79 -15.48 -13.17 -28.11
CA SER A 79 -14.43 -14.10 -28.54
C SER A 79 -13.36 -13.40 -29.38
N GLY A 80 -12.16 -13.99 -29.42
CA GLY A 80 -11.07 -13.48 -30.26
C GLY A 80 -11.42 -13.42 -31.75
N VAL A 81 -12.26 -14.33 -32.24
CA VAL A 81 -12.74 -14.32 -33.61
C VAL A 81 -13.63 -13.12 -33.85
N GLU A 82 -14.61 -12.85 -32.98
CA GLU A 82 -15.46 -11.68 -33.07
C GLU A 82 -14.65 -10.40 -33.06
N LEU A 83 -13.70 -10.26 -32.13
CA LEU A 83 -12.82 -9.08 -32.03
C LEU A 83 -11.96 -8.86 -33.28
N SER A 84 -11.59 -9.93 -34.01
CA SER A 84 -10.79 -9.83 -35.23
C SER A 84 -11.54 -9.21 -36.40
N HIS A 85 -12.86 -9.27 -36.41
CA HIS A 85 -13.72 -8.77 -37.48
C HIS A 85 -14.34 -7.39 -37.20
N MET A 86 -14.05 -6.82 -36.02
CA MET A 86 -14.57 -5.52 -35.60
C MET A 86 -13.72 -4.37 -36.12
N SER A 87 -14.36 -3.27 -36.47
CA SER A 87 -13.70 -1.97 -36.62
C SER A 87 -13.09 -1.49 -35.31
N GLU A 88 -12.20 -0.50 -35.35
CA GLU A 88 -11.62 0.05 -34.13
C GLU A 88 -12.67 0.61 -33.17
N GLU A 89 -13.65 1.31 -33.67
CA GLU A 89 -14.72 1.89 -32.87
C GLU A 89 -15.59 0.82 -32.21
N GLU A 90 -15.98 -0.21 -32.97
CA GLU A 90 -16.73 -1.36 -32.44
C GLU A 90 -15.93 -2.13 -31.40
N PHE A 91 -14.62 -2.28 -31.61
CA PHE A 91 -13.72 -2.92 -30.66
C PHE A 91 -13.74 -2.19 -29.30
N TYR A 92 -13.51 -0.87 -29.28
CA TYR A 92 -13.54 -0.09 -28.03
C TYR A 92 -14.91 -0.15 -27.35
N LYS A 93 -15.99 -0.05 -28.11
CA LYS A 93 -17.35 -0.14 -27.58
C LYS A 93 -17.68 -1.52 -27.01
N THR A 94 -17.11 -2.57 -27.59
CA THR A 94 -17.32 -3.94 -27.13
C THR A 94 -16.52 -4.23 -25.88
N ILE A 95 -15.23 -3.89 -25.83
CA ILE A 95 -14.38 -4.16 -24.67
C ILE A 95 -14.80 -3.40 -23.42
N SER A 96 -15.36 -2.20 -23.56
CA SER A 96 -15.89 -1.42 -22.42
C SER A 96 -17.03 -2.15 -21.69
N LYS A 97 -17.79 -2.98 -22.40
CA LYS A 97 -18.93 -3.75 -21.88
C LYS A 97 -18.57 -5.19 -21.54
N ALA A 98 -17.62 -5.79 -22.26
CA ALA A 98 -17.22 -7.18 -22.08
C ALA A 98 -16.52 -7.37 -20.73
N ARG A 99 -16.77 -8.53 -20.12
CA ARG A 99 -16.15 -8.99 -18.89
C ARG A 99 -15.39 -10.30 -19.08
N ILE A 100 -15.79 -11.07 -20.09
CA ILE A 100 -15.17 -12.35 -20.43
C ILE A 100 -14.71 -12.34 -21.88
N PHE A 101 -13.48 -12.73 -22.09
CA PHE A 101 -12.83 -12.78 -23.39
C PHE A 101 -12.37 -14.23 -23.65
N CYS A 102 -13.00 -14.88 -24.63
CA CYS A 102 -12.82 -16.30 -24.93
C CYS A 102 -11.88 -16.49 -26.11
N ARG A 103 -10.99 -17.50 -26.03
CA ARG A 103 -10.07 -17.89 -27.13
C ARG A 103 -9.32 -16.68 -27.71
N ILE A 104 -8.77 -15.85 -26.83
CA ILE A 104 -8.05 -14.63 -27.18
C ILE A 104 -6.59 -14.93 -27.47
N LYS A 105 -6.06 -14.43 -28.57
CA LYS A 105 -4.63 -14.51 -28.91
C LYS A 105 -3.80 -13.55 -28.05
N PRO A 106 -2.50 -13.81 -27.85
CA PRO A 106 -1.63 -12.93 -27.05
C PRO A 106 -1.61 -11.47 -27.52
N ASP A 107 -1.60 -11.22 -28.83
CA ASP A 107 -1.66 -9.89 -29.43
C ASP A 107 -2.98 -9.16 -29.12
N GLN A 108 -4.09 -9.89 -29.13
CA GLN A 108 -5.40 -9.35 -28.76
C GLN A 108 -5.47 -9.05 -27.24
N LYS A 109 -4.87 -9.89 -26.37
CA LYS A 109 -4.76 -9.61 -24.94
C LYS A 109 -4.05 -8.26 -24.71
N LEU A 110 -2.93 -8.04 -25.41
CA LEU A 110 -2.21 -6.77 -25.34
C LEU A 110 -3.07 -5.58 -25.81
N LYS A 111 -3.80 -5.75 -26.92
CA LYS A 111 -4.68 -4.70 -27.44
C LYS A 111 -5.77 -4.33 -26.45
N ILE A 112 -6.37 -5.31 -25.77
CA ILE A 112 -7.39 -5.10 -24.73
C ILE A 112 -6.80 -4.36 -23.53
N VAL A 113 -5.67 -4.81 -23.00
CA VAL A 113 -5.01 -4.15 -21.86
C VAL A 113 -4.64 -2.72 -22.20
N ASN A 114 -4.10 -2.47 -23.42
CA ASN A 114 -3.73 -1.14 -23.86
C ASN A 114 -4.95 -0.21 -24.00
N ALA A 115 -6.10 -0.75 -24.39
CA ALA A 115 -7.33 0.03 -24.47
C ALA A 115 -7.78 0.54 -23.10
N PHE A 116 -7.77 -0.31 -22.07
CA PHE A 116 -8.05 0.12 -20.70
C PHE A 116 -7.05 1.15 -20.18
N TYR A 117 -5.79 1.05 -20.59
CA TYR A 117 -4.78 2.08 -20.28
C TYR A 117 -5.12 3.44 -20.89
N LYS A 118 -5.49 3.45 -22.18
CA LYS A 118 -5.87 4.69 -22.88
C LYS A 118 -7.10 5.35 -22.25
N ASP A 119 -7.99 4.55 -21.69
CA ASP A 119 -9.17 5.02 -20.95
C ASP A 119 -8.84 5.47 -19.50
N GLY A 120 -7.57 5.47 -19.11
CA GLY A 120 -7.11 5.95 -17.80
C GLY A 120 -7.23 4.95 -16.65
N PHE A 121 -7.59 3.70 -16.93
CA PHE A 121 -7.64 2.66 -15.89
C PHE A 121 -6.25 2.22 -15.47
N LYS A 122 -6.12 1.90 -14.19
CA LYS A 122 -4.96 1.16 -13.68
C LYS A 122 -5.24 -0.32 -13.75
N VAL A 123 -4.41 -1.04 -14.49
CA VAL A 123 -4.61 -2.45 -14.80
C VAL A 123 -3.68 -3.32 -13.96
N ALA A 124 -4.24 -4.31 -13.28
CA ALA A 124 -3.50 -5.40 -12.66
C ALA A 124 -3.76 -6.68 -13.47
N VAL A 125 -2.72 -7.44 -13.75
CA VAL A 125 -2.81 -8.69 -14.52
C VAL A 125 -2.30 -9.84 -13.68
N GLU A 126 -3.13 -10.85 -13.49
CA GLU A 126 -2.72 -12.13 -12.91
C GLU A 126 -2.47 -13.14 -14.03
N GLY A 127 -1.30 -13.79 -14.04
CA GLY A 127 -0.92 -14.76 -15.03
C GLY A 127 -0.17 -15.96 -14.48
N GLU A 128 -0.20 -17.05 -15.23
CA GLU A 128 0.41 -18.33 -14.86
C GLU A 128 1.34 -18.88 -15.94
N THR A 129 1.16 -18.46 -17.19
CA THR A 129 1.86 -19.01 -18.35
C THR A 129 2.81 -18.02 -18.99
N LEU A 130 3.77 -18.51 -19.78
CA LEU A 130 4.66 -17.64 -20.57
C LEU A 130 3.89 -16.79 -21.59
N GLY A 131 2.71 -17.23 -22.02
CA GLY A 131 1.83 -16.45 -22.89
C GLY A 131 1.30 -15.17 -22.26
N ASP A 132 1.34 -15.07 -20.93
CA ASP A 132 0.87 -13.90 -20.19
C ASP A 132 2.00 -12.88 -19.90
N LEU A 133 3.25 -13.22 -20.26
CA LEU A 133 4.43 -12.41 -19.97
C LEU A 133 4.30 -10.99 -20.51
N SER A 134 3.83 -10.85 -21.73
CA SER A 134 3.70 -9.54 -22.38
C SER A 134 2.67 -8.64 -21.71
N ILE A 135 1.51 -9.19 -21.31
CA ILE A 135 0.47 -8.41 -20.63
C ILE A 135 0.83 -8.09 -19.19
N ILE A 136 1.56 -9.00 -18.51
CA ILE A 136 2.08 -8.76 -17.16
C ILE A 136 3.11 -7.63 -17.17
N SER A 137 4.08 -7.67 -18.07
CA SER A 137 5.11 -6.64 -18.16
C SER A 137 4.56 -5.26 -18.56
N MET A 138 3.43 -5.23 -19.26
CA MET A 138 2.75 -3.99 -19.65
C MET A 138 1.80 -3.46 -18.56
N SER A 139 1.38 -4.31 -17.62
CA SER A 139 0.41 -3.91 -16.58
C SER A 139 1.03 -2.97 -15.53
N ASN A 140 0.19 -2.20 -14.81
CA ASN A 140 0.65 -1.39 -13.66
C ASN A 140 1.07 -2.29 -12.49
N ILE A 141 0.46 -3.47 -12.39
CA ILE A 141 0.77 -4.47 -11.36
C ILE A 141 0.69 -5.84 -12.02
N GLY A 142 1.83 -6.51 -12.13
CA GLY A 142 1.95 -7.90 -12.56
C GLY A 142 1.89 -8.85 -11.37
N ILE A 143 0.98 -9.83 -11.42
CA ILE A 143 0.78 -10.81 -10.34
C ILE A 143 1.05 -12.21 -10.88
N GLY A 144 2.06 -12.87 -10.33
CA GLY A 144 2.41 -14.25 -10.66
C GLY A 144 1.72 -15.25 -9.75
N LYS A 145 1.19 -16.34 -10.34
CA LYS A 145 0.65 -17.47 -9.59
C LYS A 145 1.73 -18.38 -9.05
N ALA A 146 1.40 -19.18 -8.04
CA ALA A 146 2.30 -20.14 -7.40
C ALA A 146 3.02 -21.07 -8.36
N LYS A 147 2.30 -21.59 -9.36
CA LYS A 147 2.82 -22.52 -10.38
C LYS A 147 3.48 -21.85 -11.58
N ALA A 148 3.54 -20.51 -11.60
CA ALA A 148 4.14 -19.79 -12.71
C ALA A 148 5.64 -20.12 -12.90
N PRO A 149 6.14 -20.16 -14.14
CA PRO A 149 7.56 -20.34 -14.42
C PRO A 149 8.44 -19.32 -13.73
N ASN A 150 9.68 -19.67 -13.40
CA ASN A 150 10.62 -18.78 -12.69
C ASN A 150 10.87 -17.46 -13.42
N ILE A 151 10.82 -17.44 -14.74
CA ILE A 151 10.98 -16.23 -15.53
C ILE A 151 9.82 -15.25 -15.28
N LEU A 152 8.59 -15.76 -15.21
CA LEU A 152 7.42 -14.95 -14.93
C LEU A 152 7.47 -14.40 -13.50
N LYS A 153 7.89 -15.22 -12.53
CA LYS A 153 8.07 -14.80 -11.14
C LYS A 153 9.06 -13.66 -10.96
N LYS A 154 10.09 -13.57 -11.81
CA LYS A 154 11.08 -12.48 -11.78
C LYS A 154 10.56 -11.16 -12.34
N ILE A 155 9.55 -11.22 -13.20
CA ILE A 155 8.98 -10.04 -13.88
C ILE A 155 7.75 -9.51 -13.13
N CYS A 156 7.05 -10.36 -12.38
CA CYS A 156 5.89 -9.95 -11.59
C CYS A 156 6.30 -9.05 -10.42
N ASP A 157 5.49 -8.03 -10.15
CA ASP A 157 5.63 -7.16 -8.98
C ASP A 157 5.23 -7.88 -7.69
N ILE A 158 4.26 -8.80 -7.80
CA ILE A 158 3.73 -9.58 -6.68
C ILE A 158 3.69 -11.04 -7.06
N TYR A 159 4.08 -11.87 -6.12
CA TYR A 159 3.97 -13.31 -6.23
C TYR A 159 3.08 -13.87 -5.11
N THR A 160 2.11 -14.72 -5.46
CA THR A 160 1.18 -15.31 -4.49
C THR A 160 1.24 -16.84 -4.51
N ASP A 161 1.41 -17.44 -3.33
CA ASP A 161 1.38 -18.91 -3.20
C ASP A 161 -0.03 -19.49 -3.37
N LYS A 162 -1.05 -18.68 -3.12
CA LYS A 162 -2.46 -19.05 -3.22
C LYS A 162 -3.15 -18.19 -4.27
N SER A 163 -3.37 -18.78 -5.45
CA SER A 163 -4.17 -18.15 -6.50
C SER A 163 -5.63 -18.12 -6.08
N SER A 164 -6.07 -17.05 -5.47
CA SER A 164 -7.49 -16.80 -5.21
C SER A 164 -7.78 -15.32 -5.21
N ILE A 165 -8.97 -14.95 -5.70
CA ILE A 165 -9.49 -13.58 -5.66
C ILE A 165 -9.43 -13.03 -4.22
N LYS A 166 -9.68 -13.87 -3.22
CA LYS A 166 -9.54 -13.55 -1.81
C LYS A 166 -8.13 -13.05 -1.43
N SER A 167 -7.08 -13.58 -2.08
CA SER A 167 -5.71 -13.09 -1.88
C SER A 167 -5.52 -11.68 -2.43
N LEU A 168 -6.14 -11.35 -3.57
CA LEU A 168 -6.11 -10.01 -4.16
C LEU A 168 -6.82 -8.99 -3.27
N LEU A 169 -7.98 -9.34 -2.71
CA LEU A 169 -8.70 -8.48 -1.75
C LEU A 169 -7.86 -8.21 -0.50
N LYS A 170 -7.17 -9.24 0.02
CA LYS A 170 -6.24 -9.07 1.15
C LYS A 170 -5.07 -8.16 0.80
N LEU A 171 -4.47 -8.31 -0.39
CA LEU A 171 -3.38 -7.46 -0.86
C LEU A 171 -3.84 -6.00 -1.01
N LYS A 172 -5.02 -5.75 -1.57
CA LYS A 172 -5.61 -4.41 -1.66
C LYS A 172 -5.79 -3.78 -0.27
N LYS A 173 -6.35 -4.54 0.69
CA LYS A 173 -6.50 -4.07 2.07
C LYS A 173 -5.15 -3.73 2.68
N LYS A 174 -4.15 -4.58 2.49
CA LYS A 174 -2.78 -4.34 2.97
C LYS A 174 -2.14 -3.12 2.31
N GLY A 175 -2.34 -2.94 1.01
CA GLY A 175 -1.88 -1.75 0.28
C GLY A 175 -2.49 -0.46 0.82
N LYS A 176 -3.79 -0.46 1.12
CA LYS A 176 -4.46 0.69 1.77
C LYS A 176 -3.86 0.99 3.15
N GLU A 177 -3.53 -0.04 3.93
CA GLU A 177 -2.88 0.11 5.25
C GLU A 177 -1.48 0.71 5.12
N VAL A 178 -0.66 0.20 4.19
CA VAL A 178 0.69 0.72 3.91
C VAL A 178 0.64 2.17 3.43
N LYS A 179 -0.28 2.50 2.52
CA LYS A 179 -0.48 3.88 2.05
C LYS A 179 -0.78 4.82 3.21
N ARG A 180 -1.69 4.43 4.11
CA ARG A 180 -2.01 5.23 5.31
C ARG A 180 -0.80 5.39 6.23
N ALA A 181 -0.03 4.33 6.42
CA ALA A 181 1.19 4.39 7.23
C ALA A 181 2.20 5.39 6.66
N ILE A 182 2.39 5.39 5.34
CA ILE A 182 3.27 6.36 4.65
C ILE A 182 2.73 7.79 4.80
N GLU A 183 1.43 8.01 4.58
CA GLU A 183 0.79 9.33 4.75
C GLU A 183 0.99 9.85 6.18
N ASN A 184 0.74 9.02 7.20
CA ASN A 184 0.92 9.37 8.60
C ASN A 184 2.39 9.70 8.93
N ALA A 185 3.33 8.88 8.46
CA ALA A 185 4.77 9.09 8.66
C ALA A 185 5.23 10.41 8.02
N SER A 186 4.81 10.68 6.79
CA SER A 186 5.15 11.90 6.07
C SER A 186 4.62 13.15 6.77
N LEU A 187 3.39 13.10 7.29
CA LEU A 187 2.81 14.20 8.04
C LEU A 187 3.56 14.46 9.34
N MET A 188 3.92 13.43 10.09
CA MET A 188 4.68 13.58 11.33
C MET A 188 6.09 14.14 11.08
N TYR A 189 6.77 13.64 10.06
CA TYR A 189 8.09 14.16 9.68
C TYR A 189 8.02 15.62 9.25
N MET A 190 7.04 15.99 8.44
CA MET A 190 6.84 17.38 8.00
C MET A 190 6.62 18.33 9.18
N GLN A 191 5.77 17.94 10.14
CA GLN A 191 5.52 18.73 11.35
C GLN A 191 6.80 18.95 12.14
N PHE A 192 7.59 17.91 12.36
CA PHE A 192 8.84 18.00 13.09
C PHE A 192 9.86 18.90 12.40
N THR A 193 10.01 18.77 11.09
CA THR A 193 10.91 19.61 10.29
C THR A 193 10.49 21.07 10.30
N LEU A 194 9.19 21.35 10.19
CA LEU A 194 8.68 22.71 10.28
C LEU A 194 8.95 23.32 11.65
N ALA A 195 8.76 22.58 12.74
CA ALA A 195 9.07 23.07 14.09
C ALA A 195 10.56 23.44 14.25
N GLN A 196 11.47 22.61 13.71
CA GLN A 196 12.90 22.93 13.69
C GLN A 196 13.20 24.22 12.94
N ILE A 197 12.63 24.37 11.73
CA ILE A 197 12.83 25.56 10.90
C ILE A 197 12.34 26.81 11.63
N PHE A 198 11.14 26.77 12.19
CA PHE A 198 10.59 27.90 12.93
C PHE A 198 11.42 28.25 14.17
N ALA A 199 11.91 27.24 14.92
CA ALA A 199 12.78 27.48 16.06
C ALA A 199 14.09 28.16 15.64
N MET A 200 14.70 27.72 14.55
CA MET A 200 15.94 28.31 14.03
C MET A 200 15.72 29.75 13.58
N TYR A 201 14.65 30.03 12.83
CA TYR A 201 14.35 31.40 12.39
C TYR A 201 14.01 32.30 13.56
N ALA A 202 13.19 31.85 14.51
CA ALA A 202 12.85 32.65 15.69
C ALA A 202 14.09 33.06 16.49
N TYR A 203 15.03 32.12 16.68
CA TYR A 203 16.27 32.41 17.39
C TYR A 203 17.18 33.40 16.63
N TYR A 204 17.30 33.18 15.30
CA TYR A 204 18.10 34.08 14.45
C TYR A 204 17.59 35.56 14.52
N PHE A 205 16.27 35.76 14.52
CA PHE A 205 15.70 37.11 14.64
C PHE A 205 15.89 37.78 16.00
N ILE A 206 16.16 36.98 17.06
CA ILE A 206 16.28 37.51 18.42
C ILE A 206 17.74 37.77 18.79
N ASP A 207 18.62 36.87 18.44
CA ASP A 207 19.99 36.83 18.95
C ASP A 207 21.06 36.92 17.84
N ASP A 208 20.63 37.06 16.57
CA ASP A 208 21.49 37.12 15.38
C ASP A 208 22.49 35.95 15.27
N ASN A 209 22.21 34.86 16.00
CA ASN A 209 23.02 33.66 16.09
C ASN A 209 22.27 32.42 15.61
N ILE A 210 23.03 31.35 15.31
CA ILE A 210 22.45 30.04 14.94
C ILE A 210 22.13 29.27 16.22
N LEU A 211 20.85 28.88 16.42
CA LEU A 211 20.37 28.18 17.62
C LEU A 211 21.05 26.81 17.78
N PHE A 212 21.14 26.05 16.69
CA PHE A 212 21.69 24.68 16.72
C PHE A 212 23.04 24.62 16.03
N LYS A 213 24.00 24.00 16.69
CA LYS A 213 25.24 23.58 16.07
C LYS A 213 25.00 22.42 15.10
N ASP A 214 25.86 22.24 14.11
CA ASP A 214 25.69 21.22 13.07
C ASP A 214 25.45 19.82 13.62
N GLY A 215 26.11 19.43 14.71
CA GLY A 215 25.92 18.16 15.37
C GLY A 215 24.52 17.98 15.98
N THR A 216 23.95 19.02 16.55
CA THR A 216 22.63 18.97 17.19
C THR A 216 21.52 18.79 16.16
N ILE A 217 21.62 19.47 15.01
CA ILE A 217 20.69 19.29 13.88
C ILE A 217 20.73 17.84 13.35
N ALA A 218 21.94 17.29 13.19
CA ALA A 218 22.10 15.92 12.75
C ALA A 218 21.42 14.93 13.71
N ILE A 219 21.58 15.12 15.02
CA ILE A 219 20.96 14.26 16.04
C ILE A 219 19.44 14.40 16.02
N LEU A 220 18.88 15.62 15.91
CA LEU A 220 17.45 15.84 15.81
C LEU A 220 16.86 15.13 14.59
N ASN A 221 17.53 15.19 13.44
CA ASN A 221 17.09 14.49 12.24
C ASN A 221 17.20 12.96 12.40
N LEU A 222 18.22 12.47 13.07
CA LEU A 222 18.39 11.04 13.37
C LEU A 222 17.25 10.50 14.25
N LEU A 223 16.72 11.32 15.18
CA LEU A 223 15.56 10.99 16.00
C LEU A 223 14.27 10.84 15.19
N SER A 224 14.17 11.45 14.01
CA SER A 224 13.01 11.33 13.14
C SER A 224 12.90 9.94 12.47
N ILE A 225 14.02 9.24 12.26
CA ILE A 225 14.08 7.94 11.58
C ILE A 225 13.23 6.86 12.29
N PRO A 226 13.34 6.64 13.60
CA PRO A 226 12.50 5.67 14.30
C PRO A 226 11.00 5.95 14.18
N ILE A 227 10.61 7.21 14.08
CA ILE A 227 9.21 7.61 13.90
C ILE A 227 8.70 7.13 12.55
N ILE A 228 9.48 7.35 11.50
CA ILE A 228 9.15 6.89 10.14
C ILE A 228 9.06 5.36 10.14
N LEU A 229 10.01 4.67 10.75
CA LEU A 229 10.01 3.21 10.83
C LEU A 229 8.81 2.67 11.60
N LEU A 230 8.39 3.30 12.70
CA LEU A 230 7.19 2.93 13.45
C LEU A 230 5.92 3.13 12.62
N ALA A 231 5.80 4.25 11.93
CA ALA A 231 4.65 4.53 11.09
C ALA A 231 4.56 3.54 9.93
N LEU A 232 5.71 3.18 9.32
CA LEU A 232 5.78 2.18 8.25
C LEU A 232 5.50 0.76 8.74
N ASN A 233 5.84 0.43 9.98
CA ASN A 233 5.62 -0.91 10.55
C ASN A 233 4.14 -1.19 10.91
N ASN A 234 3.22 -0.42 10.38
CA ASN A 234 1.79 -0.68 10.44
C ASN A 234 1.16 -0.64 11.84
N THR A 235 1.77 0.10 12.75
CA THR A 235 1.24 0.29 14.10
C THR A 235 0.10 1.31 14.13
N MET A 236 0.05 2.21 13.14
CA MET A 236 -1.02 3.19 12.94
C MET A 236 -2.08 2.63 11.97
N LYS A 237 -3.11 1.97 12.50
CA LYS A 237 -4.18 1.37 11.69
C LYS A 237 -5.15 2.39 11.09
N GLU A 238 -5.24 3.57 11.68
CA GLU A 238 -6.18 4.61 11.27
C GLU A 238 -5.43 5.84 10.75
N ARG A 239 -6.09 6.56 9.85
CA ARG A 239 -5.57 7.85 9.37
C ARG A 239 -5.59 8.85 10.53
N LEU A 240 -4.49 9.57 10.74
CA LEU A 240 -4.48 10.66 11.71
C LEU A 240 -5.60 11.65 11.36
N PRO A 241 -6.52 11.96 12.27
CA PRO A 241 -7.56 12.93 12.00
C PRO A 241 -6.91 14.29 11.69
N LYS A 242 -7.46 14.99 10.70
CA LYS A 242 -6.92 16.29 10.26
C LYS A 242 -6.78 17.31 11.40
N SER A 243 -7.70 17.26 12.36
CA SER A 243 -7.65 18.08 13.57
C SER A 243 -6.42 17.81 14.43
N ASN A 244 -6.02 16.55 14.62
CA ASN A 244 -4.81 16.19 15.38
C ASN A 244 -3.54 16.66 14.66
N VAL A 245 -3.52 16.59 13.32
CA VAL A 245 -2.41 17.14 12.54
C VAL A 245 -2.28 18.64 12.73
N PHE A 246 -3.39 19.36 12.65
CA PHE A 246 -3.40 20.80 12.81
C PHE A 246 -2.96 21.24 14.22
N ILE A 247 -3.41 20.54 15.28
CA ILE A 247 -3.00 20.85 16.65
C ILE A 247 -1.52 20.57 16.86
N ASN A 248 -1.03 19.43 16.37
CA ASN A 248 0.39 19.14 16.47
C ASN A 248 1.23 20.19 15.74
N MET A 249 0.80 20.68 14.57
CA MET A 249 1.48 21.79 13.88
C MET A 249 1.49 23.06 14.72
N ILE A 250 0.35 23.48 15.27
CA ILE A 250 0.28 24.67 16.14
C ILE A 250 1.16 24.48 17.38
N SER A 251 1.10 23.32 18.02
CA SER A 251 1.93 23.02 19.18
C SER A 251 3.41 23.11 18.85
N PHE A 252 3.85 22.55 17.71
CA PHE A 252 5.24 22.65 17.28
C PHE A 252 5.65 24.09 16.96
N ILE A 253 4.77 24.90 16.37
CA ILE A 253 5.02 26.33 16.13
C ILE A 253 5.15 27.09 17.46
N VAL A 254 4.23 26.86 18.39
CA VAL A 254 4.30 27.52 19.73
C VAL A 254 5.58 27.12 20.46
N LEU A 255 6.01 25.85 20.34
CA LEU A 255 7.25 25.38 20.95
C LEU A 255 8.51 25.91 20.27
N SER A 256 8.46 26.22 18.98
CA SER A 256 9.58 26.84 18.28
C SER A 256 9.78 28.31 18.67
N ILE A 257 8.84 28.90 19.38
CA ILE A 257 8.97 30.24 19.98
C ILE A 257 9.74 30.20 21.34
N THR A 258 10.05 29.03 21.88
CA THR A 258 10.83 28.90 23.14
C THR A 258 12.16 29.67 23.15
N PRO A 259 12.90 29.79 22.02
CA PRO A 259 14.12 30.61 22.02
C PRO A 259 13.93 32.09 22.40
N ILE A 260 12.69 32.60 22.28
CA ILE A 260 12.37 34.00 22.66
C ILE A 260 12.45 34.22 24.17
N ILE A 261 12.36 33.13 24.94
CA ILE A 261 12.42 33.20 26.40
C ILE A 261 13.89 33.26 26.81
N PRO A 262 14.36 34.34 27.47
CA PRO A 262 15.74 34.46 27.86
C PRO A 262 16.11 33.36 28.86
N MET A 263 16.94 32.39 28.45
CA MET A 263 17.33 31.23 29.22
C MET A 263 18.86 31.15 29.44
N GLU A 264 19.56 32.25 29.31
CA GLU A 264 21.02 32.29 29.44
C GLU A 264 21.75 31.27 28.50
N GLU A 265 22.80 30.60 28.97
CA GLU A 265 23.65 29.73 28.14
C GLU A 265 23.00 28.39 27.71
N ASN A 266 21.78 28.04 28.15
CA ASN A 266 21.19 26.72 27.99
C ASN A 266 20.04 26.63 26.96
N THR A 267 19.81 27.67 26.18
CA THR A 267 18.67 27.76 25.26
C THR A 267 18.63 26.64 24.25
N GLU A 268 19.76 26.25 23.65
CA GLU A 268 19.87 25.20 22.66
C GLU A 268 19.39 23.84 23.21
N ILE A 269 19.83 23.51 24.42
CA ILE A 269 19.51 22.22 25.08
C ILE A 269 18.03 22.19 25.48
N VAL A 270 17.50 23.28 25.98
CA VAL A 270 16.09 23.36 26.37
C VAL A 270 15.19 23.19 25.17
N VAL A 271 15.48 23.87 24.06
CA VAL A 271 14.72 23.73 22.80
C VAL A 271 14.81 22.31 22.27
N PHE A 272 16.01 21.68 22.30
CA PHE A 272 16.20 20.29 21.94
C PHE A 272 15.31 19.35 22.76
N LEU A 273 15.32 19.46 24.09
CA LEU A 273 14.51 18.65 24.99
C LEU A 273 13.01 18.86 24.75
N VAL A 274 12.58 20.10 24.59
CA VAL A 274 11.19 20.45 24.31
C VAL A 274 10.72 19.82 22.99
N LEU A 275 11.49 19.93 21.91
CA LEU A 275 11.18 19.30 20.63
C LEU A 275 11.11 17.78 20.73
N THR A 276 12.04 17.18 21.46
CA THR A 276 12.09 15.71 21.68
C THR A 276 10.88 15.22 22.48
N ILE A 277 10.51 15.90 23.56
CA ILE A 277 9.35 15.56 24.40
C ILE A 277 8.05 15.69 23.59
N ASN A 278 7.91 16.76 22.81
CA ASN A 278 6.73 16.92 21.96
C ASN A 278 6.62 15.86 20.89
N MET A 279 7.74 15.46 20.31
CA MET A 279 7.77 14.35 19.38
C MET A 279 7.27 13.07 20.04
N LEU A 280 7.67 12.77 21.27
CA LEU A 280 7.20 11.63 22.06
C LEU A 280 5.69 11.72 22.34
N ILE A 281 5.19 12.88 22.72
CA ILE A 281 3.76 13.10 22.98
C ILE A 281 2.94 12.96 21.70
N SER A 282 3.43 13.49 20.58
CA SER A 282 2.77 13.36 19.26
C SER A 282 2.72 11.92 18.79
N LEU A 283 3.79 11.16 18.98
CA LEU A 283 3.82 9.71 18.76
C LEU A 283 2.78 8.99 19.61
N TYR A 284 2.77 9.24 20.90
CA TYR A 284 1.80 8.65 21.83
C TYR A 284 0.35 8.93 21.41
N ASN A 285 0.07 10.13 20.95
CA ASN A 285 -1.28 10.52 20.54
C ASN A 285 -1.69 9.93 19.18
N GLY A 286 -0.74 9.67 18.28
CA GLY A 286 -0.99 9.04 16.96
C GLY A 286 -1.25 7.53 17.02
N PHE A 287 -0.93 6.86 18.13
CA PHE A 287 -1.13 5.43 18.30
C PHE A 287 -2.46 5.10 18.98
N SER A 288 -3.08 3.98 18.58
CA SER A 288 -4.27 3.47 19.27
C SER A 288 -3.92 2.94 20.68
N LYS A 289 -4.93 2.77 21.55
CA LYS A 289 -4.85 2.45 22.99
C LYS A 289 -3.93 1.28 23.43
N LYS A 290 -3.31 0.53 22.49
CA LYS A 290 -2.47 -0.66 22.76
C LYS A 290 -0.97 -0.42 22.54
N ILE A 291 -0.49 0.77 22.82
CA ILE A 291 0.91 1.17 22.58
C ILE A 291 1.89 0.26 23.31
N PHE A 292 1.62 -0.03 24.57
CA PHE A 292 2.55 -0.82 25.42
C PHE A 292 2.56 -2.33 25.08
N GLU A 293 1.62 -2.82 24.28
CA GLU A 293 1.66 -4.21 23.82
C GLU A 293 2.62 -4.42 22.63
N ASN A 294 3.04 -3.35 21.98
CA ASN A 294 3.90 -3.43 20.80
C ASN A 294 5.38 -3.19 21.17
N LYS A 295 6.16 -4.27 21.17
CA LYS A 295 7.60 -4.24 21.51
C LYS A 295 8.39 -3.21 20.68
N ASN A 296 8.05 -3.02 19.41
CA ASN A 296 8.74 -2.07 18.53
C ASN A 296 8.58 -0.62 18.99
N ILE A 297 7.42 -0.27 19.54
CA ILE A 297 7.18 1.06 20.09
C ILE A 297 8.02 1.27 21.35
N ILE A 298 8.07 0.28 22.21
CA ILE A 298 8.88 0.34 23.45
C ILE A 298 10.35 0.55 23.09
N TYR A 299 10.89 -0.22 22.15
CA TYR A 299 12.28 -0.05 21.69
C TYR A 299 12.55 1.33 21.09
N THR A 300 11.60 1.89 20.34
CA THR A 300 11.75 3.23 19.78
C THR A 300 11.72 4.31 20.85
N LEU A 301 10.84 4.20 21.84
CA LEU A 301 10.79 5.10 22.97
C LEU A 301 12.09 5.04 23.76
N LEU A 302 12.60 3.84 24.04
CA LEU A 302 13.89 3.66 24.70
C LEU A 302 15.04 4.28 23.91
N TYR A 303 15.06 4.08 22.57
CA TYR A 303 16.08 4.69 21.71
C TYR A 303 16.05 6.21 21.78
N ILE A 304 14.87 6.83 21.69
CA ILE A 304 14.72 8.29 21.78
C ILE A 304 15.20 8.81 23.14
N ILE A 305 14.85 8.13 24.22
CA ILE A 305 15.30 8.48 25.58
C ILE A 305 16.83 8.36 25.69
N ILE A 306 17.42 7.27 25.20
CA ILE A 306 18.88 7.06 25.24
C ILE A 306 19.60 8.17 24.45
N VAL A 307 19.12 8.52 23.26
CA VAL A 307 19.72 9.58 22.45
C VAL A 307 19.60 10.94 23.15
N ALA A 308 18.42 11.26 23.73
CA ALA A 308 18.22 12.49 24.49
C ALA A 308 19.19 12.58 25.70
N ILE A 309 19.35 11.49 26.44
CA ILE A 309 20.32 11.40 27.55
C ILE A 309 21.75 11.58 27.01
N GLY A 310 22.10 10.95 25.91
CA GLY A 310 23.42 11.06 25.27
C GLY A 310 23.76 12.50 24.91
N VAL A 311 22.80 13.23 24.33
CA VAL A 311 22.97 14.66 24.00
C VAL A 311 23.17 15.48 25.26
N VAL A 312 22.34 15.31 26.28
CA VAL A 312 22.50 16.00 27.57
C VAL A 312 23.88 15.72 28.19
N LEU A 313 24.37 14.50 28.11
CA LEU A 313 25.70 14.15 28.62
C LEU A 313 26.84 14.77 27.80
N MET A 314 26.69 14.92 26.48
CA MET A 314 27.68 15.63 25.65
C MET A 314 27.85 17.10 26.04
N TYR A 315 26.75 17.74 26.46
CA TYR A 315 26.78 19.14 26.93
C TYR A 315 27.22 19.27 28.39
N LYS A 316 27.35 18.21 29.17
CA LYS A 316 27.73 18.20 30.58
C LYS A 316 29.15 18.77 30.84
N GLY A 317 30.00 18.88 29.81
CA GLY A 317 31.34 19.48 29.90
C GLY A 317 31.36 21.02 30.03
N SER A 318 30.25 21.70 29.75
CA SER A 318 30.04 23.13 29.87
C SER A 318 29.03 23.41 30.99
N ASN A 319 29.46 23.59 32.24
CA ASN A 319 28.66 23.98 33.44
C ASN A 319 27.12 23.85 33.31
N PHE A 320 26.65 22.65 32.83
CA PHE A 320 25.24 22.39 32.57
C PHE A 320 24.49 22.23 33.91
N ILE A 321 23.83 23.29 34.34
CA ILE A 321 22.86 23.24 35.43
C ILE A 321 21.52 23.59 34.82
N LEU A 322 20.58 22.64 34.79
CA LEU A 322 19.19 22.94 34.46
C LEU A 322 18.65 23.87 35.54
N ASN A 323 18.59 25.16 35.23
CA ASN A 323 18.01 26.16 36.11
C ASN A 323 16.50 25.90 36.28
N ILE A 324 15.94 26.28 37.42
CA ILE A 324 14.50 26.14 37.70
C ILE A 324 13.66 26.74 36.55
N THR A 325 14.11 27.83 35.94
CA THR A 325 13.49 28.49 34.79
C THR A 325 13.42 27.56 33.58
N SER A 326 14.50 26.88 33.25
CA SER A 326 14.57 25.93 32.12
C SER A 326 13.63 24.75 32.31
N VAL A 327 13.57 24.18 33.50
CA VAL A 327 12.67 23.09 33.87
C VAL A 327 11.21 23.54 33.81
N SER A 328 10.90 24.74 34.33
CA SER A 328 9.54 25.26 34.31
C SER A 328 9.04 25.50 32.87
N VAL A 329 9.89 26.02 32.00
CA VAL A 329 9.56 26.20 30.59
C VAL A 329 9.22 24.84 29.93
N ILE A 330 10.04 23.82 30.10
CA ILE A 330 9.77 22.48 29.53
C ILE A 330 8.41 21.93 30.03
N LEU A 331 8.14 22.04 31.32
CA LEU A 331 6.89 21.57 31.93
C LEU A 331 5.67 22.38 31.43
N ILE A 332 5.76 23.67 31.35
CA ILE A 332 4.67 24.53 30.86
C ILE A 332 4.31 24.19 29.43
N PHE A 333 5.29 24.04 28.54
CA PHE A 333 5.04 23.67 27.16
C PHE A 333 4.47 22.24 27.02
N MET A 334 4.95 21.28 27.80
CA MET A 334 4.39 19.93 27.84
C MET A 334 2.92 19.94 28.27
N ILE A 335 2.58 20.73 29.30
CA ILE A 335 1.20 20.87 29.78
C ILE A 335 0.32 21.55 28.72
N ILE A 336 0.79 22.61 28.07
CA ILE A 336 0.05 23.29 26.99
C ILE A 336 -0.26 22.27 25.84
N HIS A 337 0.72 21.49 25.44
CA HIS A 337 0.54 20.48 24.39
C HIS A 337 -0.51 19.43 24.79
N LEU A 338 -0.43 18.90 26.00
CA LEU A 338 -1.39 17.92 26.52
C LEU A 338 -2.82 18.51 26.64
N LEU A 339 -2.93 19.76 27.08
CA LEU A 339 -4.21 20.47 27.15
C LEU A 339 -4.83 20.68 25.77
N MET A 340 -4.04 21.04 24.76
CA MET A 340 -4.53 21.17 23.39
C MET A 340 -5.04 19.84 22.85
N ILE A 341 -4.32 18.73 23.08
CA ILE A 341 -4.76 17.40 22.70
C ILE A 341 -6.07 17.01 23.41
N TRP A 342 -6.16 17.29 24.72
CA TRP A 342 -7.37 17.01 25.50
C TRP A 342 -8.57 17.83 25.00
N PHE A 343 -8.36 19.12 24.74
CA PHE A 343 -9.38 20.02 24.23
C PHE A 343 -9.99 19.52 22.91
N VAL A 344 -9.14 19.13 21.95
CA VAL A 344 -9.61 18.62 20.65
C VAL A 344 -10.32 17.27 20.78
N LYS A 345 -9.84 16.38 21.64
CA LYS A 345 -10.54 15.11 21.90
C LYS A 345 -11.92 15.30 22.52
N LYS A 346 -12.14 16.39 23.23
CA LYS A 346 -13.43 16.71 23.83
C LYS A 346 -14.44 17.29 22.83
N TRP A 347 -13.93 17.90 21.74
CA TRP A 347 -14.76 18.54 20.71
C TRP A 347 -14.97 17.66 19.47
N GLN A 348 -14.40 16.47 19.41
CA GLN A 348 -14.68 15.40 18.46
C GLN A 348 -15.60 14.35 19.07
#